data_0245a721678155c59d4ab63837bab47d
#
_entry.id   0245a721678155c59d4ab63837bab47d
#
_cell.length_a   1.000
_cell.length_b   1.000
_cell.length_c   1.000
_cell.angle_alpha   90.00
_cell.angle_beta   90.00
_cell.angle_gamma   90.00
#
_symmetry.space_group_name_H-M   'P 1'
#
loop_
_entity.id
_entity.type
_entity.pdbx_description
1 polymer ?
#
loop_
_entity_poly.entity_id
_entity_poly.type
_entity_poly.pdbx_seq_one_letter_code
_entity_poly.pdbx_strand_id
1 'polypeptide(L)'
;TFGEVPFVPVNKEAAYRLSEKQQKMAVELANETAQITNRYIIGEERSFTIIAFPVPEIGEQFEEIFAETVKINTLDYQLYQRIQQTIIDALDQGCKVHILGKDSNRTDLTVSLTELKDPQKETIFENCVADVNIPVGEVFTSPRLAGTTGVLHVSEVYLEELRYENLEIHFQDGMVTDYTCSNFEDEE
;
A
#
# COMPACT_ATOMS: atom_id res chain seq x y z
N THR A 1 -1.44 6.18 2.02
CA THR A 1 -2.12 6.54 0.77
C THR A 1 -1.60 5.65 -0.34
N PHE A 2 -2.47 4.95 -0.99
CA PHE A 2 -2.14 4.25 -2.22
C PHE A 2 -2.10 5.29 -3.34
N GLY A 3 -0.91 5.59 -3.83
CA GLY A 3 -0.64 6.57 -4.86
C GLY A 3 -0.40 7.98 -4.34
N GLU A 4 0.46 8.68 -5.02
CA GLU A 4 0.75 10.09 -4.77
C GLU A 4 -0.23 10.95 -5.55
N VAL A 5 -0.92 11.86 -4.86
CA VAL A 5 -1.75 12.87 -5.53
C VAL A 5 -0.80 13.91 -6.14
N PRO A 6 -0.75 14.10 -7.45
CA PRO A 6 0.13 15.08 -8.07
C PRO A 6 -0.31 16.50 -7.69
N PHE A 7 0.65 17.39 -7.41
CA PHE A 7 0.38 18.80 -7.11
C PHE A 7 -0.07 19.61 -8.34
N VAL A 8 0.20 19.07 -9.52
CA VAL A 8 -0.20 19.68 -10.80
C VAL A 8 -1.03 18.70 -11.61
N PRO A 9 -1.98 19.18 -12.44
CA PRO A 9 -2.75 18.32 -13.32
C PRO A 9 -1.82 17.50 -14.24
N VAL A 10 -2.05 16.20 -14.31
CA VAL A 10 -1.30 15.31 -15.20
C VAL A 10 -1.62 15.66 -16.66
N ASN A 11 -0.59 15.93 -17.45
CA ASN A 11 -0.73 16.10 -18.88
C ASN A 11 -0.70 14.71 -19.55
N LYS A 12 -1.87 14.17 -19.86
CA LYS A 12 -2.02 12.85 -20.51
C LYS A 12 -1.31 12.77 -21.87
N GLU A 13 -1.21 13.89 -22.60
CA GLU A 13 -0.53 13.94 -23.89
C GLU A 13 0.99 13.81 -23.76
N ALA A 14 1.53 14.21 -22.61
CA ALA A 14 2.96 14.07 -22.29
C ALA A 14 3.29 12.76 -21.57
N ALA A 15 2.30 11.94 -21.20
CA ALA A 15 2.53 10.67 -20.54
C ALA A 15 3.27 9.71 -21.47
N TYR A 16 4.37 9.12 -20.97
CA TYR A 16 5.11 8.11 -21.72
C TYR A 16 4.33 6.80 -21.73
N ARG A 17 4.06 6.28 -22.95
CA ARG A 17 3.60 4.91 -23.14
C ARG A 17 4.79 4.03 -23.47
N LEU A 18 5.12 3.14 -22.57
CA LEU A 18 6.19 2.17 -22.81
C LEU A 18 5.68 1.03 -23.71
N SER A 19 6.46 0.68 -24.73
CA SER A 19 6.22 -0.54 -25.47
C SER A 19 6.43 -1.78 -24.57
N GLU A 20 5.86 -2.93 -24.92
CA GLU A 20 6.05 -4.18 -24.15
C GLU A 20 7.54 -4.50 -23.87
N LYS A 21 8.41 -4.23 -24.87
CA LYS A 21 9.85 -4.42 -24.70
C LYS A 21 10.41 -3.49 -23.64
N GLN A 22 10.01 -2.23 -23.64
CA GLN A 22 10.47 -1.24 -22.65
C GLN A 22 9.92 -1.57 -21.26
N GLN A 23 8.67 -2.04 -21.15
CA GLN A 23 8.09 -2.50 -19.87
C GLN A 23 8.89 -3.67 -19.29
N LYS A 24 9.21 -4.68 -20.12
CA LYS A 24 10.07 -5.81 -19.70
C LYS A 24 11.45 -5.33 -19.23
N MET A 25 12.05 -4.44 -19.99
CA MET A 25 13.35 -3.86 -19.61
C MET A 25 13.28 -3.04 -18.32
N ALA A 26 12.20 -2.32 -18.07
CA ALA A 26 11.99 -1.57 -16.82
C ALA A 26 11.89 -2.52 -15.61
N VAL A 27 11.15 -3.61 -15.75
CA VAL A 27 11.04 -4.67 -14.72
C VAL A 27 12.40 -5.33 -14.47
N GLU A 28 13.15 -5.68 -15.52
CA GLU A 28 14.50 -6.26 -15.41
C GLU A 28 15.44 -5.27 -14.69
N LEU A 29 15.43 -4.01 -15.09
CA LEU A 29 16.25 -2.96 -14.45
C LEU A 29 15.89 -2.79 -12.98
N ALA A 30 14.60 -2.76 -12.63
CA ALA A 30 14.15 -2.66 -11.24
C ALA A 30 14.65 -3.85 -10.41
N ASN A 31 14.52 -5.07 -10.94
CA ASN A 31 14.98 -6.29 -10.29
C ASN A 31 16.50 -6.32 -10.10
N GLU A 32 17.26 -5.99 -11.12
CA GLU A 32 18.73 -5.92 -11.04
C GLU A 32 19.18 -4.85 -10.04
N THR A 33 18.55 -3.67 -10.08
CA THR A 33 18.83 -2.58 -9.14
C THR A 33 18.55 -3.03 -7.70
N ALA A 34 17.41 -3.69 -7.45
CA ALA A 34 17.07 -4.22 -6.14
C ALA A 34 18.09 -5.27 -5.65
N GLN A 35 18.52 -6.19 -6.53
CA GLN A 35 19.53 -7.19 -6.19
C GLN A 35 20.90 -6.54 -5.86
N ILE A 36 21.32 -5.56 -6.64
CA ILE A 36 22.56 -4.82 -6.37
C ILE A 36 22.43 -4.07 -5.04
N THR A 37 21.34 -3.34 -4.84
CA THR A 37 21.07 -2.62 -3.60
C THR A 37 21.12 -3.53 -2.38
N ASN A 38 20.42 -4.65 -2.42
CA ASN A 38 20.37 -5.62 -1.30
C ASN A 38 21.74 -6.30 -1.05
N ARG A 39 22.62 -6.35 -2.03
CA ARG A 39 23.97 -6.87 -1.87
C ARG A 39 24.88 -5.95 -1.07
N TYR A 40 24.70 -4.62 -1.22
CA TYR A 40 25.54 -3.62 -0.59
C TYR A 40 24.91 -2.94 0.61
N ILE A 41 23.57 -2.95 0.68
CA ILE A 41 22.79 -2.40 1.79
C ILE A 41 22.07 -3.57 2.47
N ILE A 42 22.71 -4.11 3.50
CA ILE A 42 22.17 -5.24 4.25
C ILE A 42 20.97 -4.76 5.06
N GLY A 43 19.81 -5.38 4.84
CA GLY A 43 18.54 -4.96 5.47
C GLY A 43 18.60 -4.93 6.99
N GLU A 44 19.28 -5.91 7.59
CA GLU A 44 19.44 -6.04 9.04
C GLU A 44 20.33 -4.95 9.66
N GLU A 45 21.15 -4.27 8.85
CA GLU A 45 22.07 -3.21 9.29
C GLU A 45 21.54 -1.80 9.05
N ARG A 46 20.34 -1.67 8.48
CA ARG A 46 19.73 -0.36 8.21
C ARG A 46 18.41 -0.22 8.95
N SER A 47 18.09 1.01 9.32
CA SER A 47 16.76 1.43 9.72
C SER A 47 16.26 2.57 8.83
N PHE A 48 14.95 2.71 8.75
CA PHE A 48 14.33 3.84 8.08
C PHE A 48 13.03 4.18 8.80
N THR A 49 12.59 5.42 8.66
CA THR A 49 11.28 5.86 9.12
C THR A 49 10.64 6.70 8.03
N ILE A 50 9.38 6.43 7.78
CA ILE A 50 8.54 7.22 6.87
C ILE A 50 7.75 8.21 7.70
N ILE A 51 7.79 9.49 7.35
CA ILE A 51 7.06 10.54 8.06
C ILE A 51 6.18 11.34 7.11
N ALA A 52 4.92 11.58 7.51
CA ALA A 52 4.07 12.54 6.82
C ALA A 52 4.55 13.96 7.15
N PHE A 53 5.02 14.67 6.14
CA PHE A 53 5.56 16.02 6.29
C PHE A 53 5.13 16.93 5.13
N PRO A 54 4.03 17.68 5.29
CA PRO A 54 3.57 18.61 4.26
C PRO A 54 4.59 19.70 3.96
N VAL A 55 4.60 20.17 2.73
CA VAL A 55 5.46 21.26 2.26
C VAL A 55 4.61 22.44 1.75
N PRO A 56 5.14 23.68 1.71
CA PRO A 56 4.36 24.86 1.34
C PRO A 56 3.70 24.80 -0.05
N GLU A 57 4.28 23.99 -0.95
CA GLU A 57 3.77 23.76 -2.31
C GLU A 57 2.40 23.10 -2.34
N ILE A 58 1.93 22.55 -1.21
CA ILE A 58 0.57 21.98 -1.09
C ILE A 58 -0.53 23.03 -1.29
N GLY A 59 -0.20 24.32 -1.12
CA GLY A 59 -1.09 25.42 -1.40
C GLY A 59 -1.46 26.29 -0.19
N GLU A 60 -2.51 27.10 -0.35
CA GLU A 60 -2.90 28.13 0.64
C GLU A 60 -3.27 27.58 2.02
N GLN A 61 -3.67 26.31 2.10
CA GLN A 61 -4.02 25.64 3.37
C GLN A 61 -2.82 24.99 4.08
N PHE A 62 -1.60 25.26 3.63
CA PHE A 62 -0.40 24.61 4.15
C PHE A 62 -0.28 24.72 5.67
N GLU A 63 -0.49 25.90 6.26
CA GLU A 63 -0.32 26.09 7.71
C GLU A 63 -1.30 25.25 8.53
N GLU A 64 -2.56 25.16 8.09
CA GLU A 64 -3.59 24.35 8.74
C GLU A 64 -3.27 22.86 8.60
N ILE A 65 -2.96 22.41 7.40
CA ILE A 65 -2.60 21.01 7.11
C ILE A 65 -1.35 20.62 7.88
N PHE A 66 -0.33 21.49 7.92
CA PHE A 66 0.89 21.23 8.67
C PHE A 66 0.61 21.09 10.17
N ALA A 67 -0.19 21.99 10.76
CA ALA A 67 -0.55 21.96 12.17
C ALA A 67 -1.32 20.67 12.53
N GLU A 68 -2.28 20.25 11.71
CA GLU A 68 -3.01 19.00 11.92
C GLU A 68 -2.11 17.77 11.74
N THR A 69 -1.22 17.80 10.74
CA THR A 69 -0.24 16.71 10.55
C THR A 69 0.69 16.55 11.73
N VAL A 70 1.17 17.64 12.32
CA VAL A 70 1.99 17.60 13.55
C VAL A 70 1.24 16.95 14.71
N LYS A 71 -0.05 17.27 14.89
CA LYS A 71 -0.87 16.65 15.94
C LYS A 71 -0.98 15.14 15.74
N ILE A 72 -1.18 14.68 14.49
CA ILE A 72 -1.28 13.26 14.16
C ILE A 72 0.08 12.58 14.31
N ASN A 73 1.16 13.23 13.92
CA ASN A 73 2.51 12.69 14.04
C ASN A 73 3.00 12.56 15.49
N THR A 74 2.35 13.27 16.42
CA THR A 74 2.72 13.28 17.86
C THR A 74 1.75 12.50 18.75
N LEU A 75 1.01 11.55 18.18
CA LEU A 75 0.14 10.64 18.95
C LEU A 75 0.96 9.79 19.94
N ASP A 76 0.30 9.36 21.02
CA ASP A 76 0.89 8.46 22.01
C ASP A 76 1.19 7.08 21.37
N TYR A 77 2.41 6.90 20.87
CA TYR A 77 2.82 5.68 20.20
C TYR A 77 2.76 4.44 21.11
N GLN A 78 2.93 4.59 22.44
CA GLN A 78 2.84 3.47 23.37
C GLN A 78 1.39 2.97 23.52
N LEU A 79 0.43 3.91 23.50
CA LEU A 79 -0.98 3.55 23.46
C LEU A 79 -1.33 2.83 22.18
N TYR A 80 -0.91 3.38 21.05
CA TYR A 80 -1.15 2.78 19.73
C TYR A 80 -0.50 1.41 19.58
N GLN A 81 0.73 1.25 20.07
CA GLN A 81 1.39 -0.05 20.06
C GLN A 81 0.56 -1.14 20.77
N ARG A 82 -0.05 -0.82 21.91
CA ARG A 82 -0.91 -1.77 22.63
C ARG A 82 -2.21 -2.07 21.87
N ILE A 83 -2.81 -1.04 21.27
CA ILE A 83 -4.03 -1.21 20.45
C ILE A 83 -3.71 -2.09 19.24
N GLN A 84 -2.64 -1.80 18.53
CA GLN A 84 -2.17 -2.53 17.35
C GLN A 84 -1.82 -3.98 17.71
N GLN A 85 -1.18 -4.21 18.86
CA GLN A 85 -0.89 -5.56 19.33
C GLN A 85 -2.18 -6.38 19.54
N THR A 86 -3.21 -5.78 20.10
CA THR A 86 -4.50 -6.46 20.26
C THR A 86 -5.11 -6.87 18.91
N ILE A 87 -4.92 -6.06 17.88
CA ILE A 87 -5.35 -6.38 16.51
C ILE A 87 -4.50 -7.53 15.95
N ILE A 88 -3.18 -7.49 16.13
CA ILE A 88 -2.26 -8.55 15.71
C ILE A 88 -2.63 -9.87 16.38
N ASP A 89 -2.82 -9.88 17.69
CA ASP A 89 -3.18 -11.07 18.46
C ASP A 89 -4.48 -11.74 17.95
N ALA A 90 -5.41 -10.93 17.45
CA ALA A 90 -6.64 -11.42 16.84
C ALA A 90 -6.42 -11.96 15.42
N LEU A 91 -5.61 -11.27 14.61
CA LEU A 91 -5.30 -11.66 13.23
C LEU A 91 -4.44 -12.92 13.17
N ASP A 92 -3.51 -13.11 14.11
CA ASP A 92 -2.64 -14.28 14.19
C ASP A 92 -3.41 -15.59 14.44
N GLN A 93 -4.66 -15.52 14.92
CA GLN A 93 -5.54 -16.70 15.05
C GLN A 93 -6.18 -17.09 13.71
N GLY A 94 -6.05 -16.26 12.68
CA GLY A 94 -6.67 -16.46 11.38
C GLY A 94 -5.70 -16.98 10.33
N CYS A 95 -6.25 -17.64 9.31
CA CYS A 95 -5.48 -18.03 8.11
C CYS A 95 -5.95 -17.28 6.85
N LYS A 96 -7.00 -16.47 6.97
CA LYS A 96 -7.59 -15.67 5.89
C LYS A 96 -8.20 -14.40 6.43
N VAL A 97 -8.17 -13.36 5.61
CA VAL A 97 -8.93 -12.13 5.82
C VAL A 97 -9.91 -11.97 4.65
N HIS A 98 -11.18 -11.81 4.96
CA HIS A 98 -12.21 -11.52 3.96
C HIS A 98 -12.57 -10.03 4.04
N ILE A 99 -12.31 -9.30 2.97
CA ILE A 99 -12.53 -7.86 2.85
C ILE A 99 -13.78 -7.64 2.01
N LEU A 100 -14.79 -7.04 2.62
CA LEU A 100 -16.03 -6.68 1.96
C LEU A 100 -16.16 -5.16 1.87
N GLY A 101 -16.45 -4.69 0.68
CA GLY A 101 -16.80 -3.30 0.45
C GLY A 101 -18.09 -2.91 1.16
N LYS A 102 -18.26 -1.63 1.40
CA LYS A 102 -19.48 -1.05 1.98
C LYS A 102 -20.08 -0.02 1.02
N ASP A 103 -21.41 0.11 1.06
CA ASP A 103 -22.18 1.03 0.22
C ASP A 103 -21.94 0.78 -1.27
N SER A 104 -21.33 1.71 -1.99
CA SER A 104 -21.02 1.57 -3.42
C SER A 104 -19.69 0.85 -3.71
N ASN A 105 -18.91 0.52 -2.69
CA ASN A 105 -17.66 -0.19 -2.90
C ASN A 105 -17.91 -1.68 -3.13
N ARG A 106 -17.43 -2.21 -4.25
CA ARG A 106 -17.68 -3.58 -4.72
C ARG A 106 -16.59 -4.57 -4.34
N THR A 107 -15.71 -4.21 -3.42
CA THR A 107 -14.66 -5.13 -2.96
C THR A 107 -15.27 -6.38 -2.36
N ASP A 108 -14.83 -7.52 -2.83
CA ASP A 108 -15.09 -8.86 -2.28
C ASP A 108 -13.81 -9.68 -2.48
N LEU A 109 -12.88 -9.54 -1.54
CA LEU A 109 -11.53 -10.06 -1.66
C LEU A 109 -11.19 -10.94 -0.46
N THR A 110 -10.85 -12.18 -0.71
CA THR A 110 -10.27 -13.10 0.27
C THR A 110 -8.76 -13.08 0.14
N VAL A 111 -8.08 -12.71 1.21
CA VAL A 111 -6.62 -12.67 1.32
C VAL A 111 -6.16 -13.83 2.19
N SER A 112 -5.29 -14.68 1.65
CA SER A 112 -4.70 -15.80 2.38
C SER A 112 -3.51 -15.32 3.20
N LEU A 113 -3.47 -15.74 4.48
CA LEU A 113 -2.36 -15.47 5.40
C LEU A 113 -1.47 -16.72 5.53
N THR A 114 -0.25 -16.50 5.98
CA THR A 114 0.60 -17.61 6.41
C THR A 114 0.09 -18.14 7.74
N GLU A 115 -0.19 -19.43 7.80
CA GLU A 115 -0.62 -20.09 9.02
C GLU A 115 0.54 -20.23 10.01
N LEU A 116 0.34 -19.75 11.23
CA LEU A 116 1.31 -19.85 12.30
C LEU A 116 1.22 -21.22 12.99
N LYS A 117 2.36 -21.77 13.38
CA LYS A 117 2.41 -23.01 14.17
C LYS A 117 2.03 -22.76 15.63
N ASP A 118 2.46 -21.64 16.18
CA ASP A 118 2.18 -21.22 17.55
C ASP A 118 1.87 -19.72 17.59
N PRO A 119 0.59 -19.32 17.39
CA PRO A 119 0.17 -17.93 17.39
C PRO A 119 0.41 -17.18 18.71
N GLN A 120 0.78 -17.91 19.79
CA GLN A 120 1.13 -17.28 21.07
C GLN A 120 2.61 -16.86 21.14
N LYS A 121 3.44 -17.32 20.22
CA LYS A 121 4.88 -17.06 20.21
C LYS A 121 5.38 -16.48 18.90
N GLU A 122 4.58 -16.57 17.86
CA GLU A 122 4.94 -16.18 16.51
C GLU A 122 3.92 -15.18 16.00
N THR A 123 4.34 -14.25 15.17
CA THR A 123 3.48 -13.38 14.39
C THR A 123 4.06 -13.19 12.99
N ILE A 124 3.18 -12.95 12.03
CA ILE A 124 3.54 -12.54 10.68
C ILE A 124 3.24 -11.05 10.45
N PHE A 125 2.75 -10.37 11.49
CA PHE A 125 2.37 -8.96 11.38
C PHE A 125 3.43 -8.06 12.01
N GLU A 126 3.67 -6.94 11.36
CA GLU A 126 4.46 -5.83 11.89
C GLU A 126 3.56 -4.87 12.65
N ASN A 127 3.98 -4.55 13.86
CA ASN A 127 3.36 -3.52 14.68
C ASN A 127 4.07 -2.19 14.41
N CYS A 128 3.55 -1.41 13.45
CA CYS A 128 4.19 -0.17 13.01
C CYS A 128 4.05 0.92 14.06
N VAL A 129 5.11 1.20 14.73
CA VAL A 129 5.26 2.31 15.67
C VAL A 129 6.16 3.41 15.08
N ALA A 130 6.50 4.41 15.85
CA ALA A 130 7.24 5.58 15.38
C ALA A 130 8.68 5.31 14.88
N ASP A 131 9.17 4.10 15.01
CA ASP A 131 10.42 3.63 14.42
C ASP A 131 10.27 3.17 12.96
N VAL A 132 9.04 2.92 12.51
CA VAL A 132 8.72 2.54 11.12
C VAL A 132 7.94 3.64 10.40
N ASN A 133 6.77 4.03 10.95
CA ASN A 133 5.87 5.01 10.34
C ASN A 133 5.48 6.11 11.32
N ILE A 134 5.45 7.34 10.84
CA ILE A 134 4.89 8.51 11.53
C ILE A 134 3.87 9.15 10.59
N PRO A 135 2.58 9.18 10.96
CA PRO A 135 1.98 8.77 12.25
C PRO A 135 1.93 7.26 12.44
N VAL A 136 1.82 6.84 13.70
CA VAL A 136 1.53 5.45 14.09
C VAL A 136 0.07 5.10 13.77
N GLY A 137 -0.27 3.82 13.80
CA GLY A 137 -1.66 3.37 13.60
C GLY A 137 -1.82 2.31 12.50
N GLU A 138 -0.76 1.57 12.21
CA GLU A 138 -0.74 0.56 11.17
C GLU A 138 -0.25 -0.79 11.70
N VAL A 139 -0.90 -1.86 11.28
CA VAL A 139 -0.38 -3.23 11.33
C VAL A 139 -0.39 -3.77 9.91
N PHE A 140 0.70 -4.41 9.48
CA PHE A 140 0.74 -4.97 8.14
C PHE A 140 1.41 -6.34 8.09
N THR A 141 1.17 -7.06 7.01
CA THR A 141 1.84 -8.32 6.69
C THR A 141 1.97 -8.48 5.19
N SER A 142 2.83 -9.40 4.77
CA SER A 142 2.88 -9.89 3.39
C SER A 142 1.99 -11.12 3.27
N PRO A 143 0.86 -11.04 2.55
CA PRO A 143 -0.06 -12.17 2.40
C PRO A 143 0.54 -13.25 1.49
N ARG A 144 -0.07 -14.44 1.51
CA ARG A 144 0.23 -15.49 0.55
C ARG A 144 -0.49 -15.22 -0.77
N LEU A 145 0.20 -15.44 -1.88
CA LEU A 145 -0.41 -15.37 -3.21
C LEU A 145 -1.45 -16.49 -3.38
N ALA A 146 -1.03 -17.73 -3.16
CA ALA A 146 -1.90 -18.89 -3.33
C ALA A 146 -3.13 -18.82 -2.40
N GLY A 147 -4.31 -18.86 -2.98
CA GLY A 147 -5.59 -18.77 -2.30
C GLY A 147 -6.08 -17.34 -2.05
N THR A 148 -5.31 -16.32 -2.42
CA THR A 148 -5.79 -14.92 -2.46
C THR A 148 -6.57 -14.70 -3.75
N THR A 149 -7.87 -14.42 -3.64
CA THR A 149 -8.78 -14.35 -4.79
C THR A 149 -9.94 -13.42 -4.53
N GLY A 150 -10.50 -12.86 -5.59
CA GLY A 150 -11.67 -11.98 -5.53
C GLY A 150 -11.44 -10.67 -6.24
N VAL A 151 -12.18 -9.65 -5.85
CA VAL A 151 -12.20 -8.34 -6.49
C VAL A 151 -11.84 -7.25 -5.49
N LEU A 152 -10.92 -6.38 -5.88
CA LEU A 152 -10.64 -5.12 -5.21
C LEU A 152 -11.24 -3.98 -6.02
N HIS A 153 -12.12 -3.19 -5.40
CA HIS A 153 -12.67 -1.99 -6.00
C HIS A 153 -12.21 -0.75 -5.26
N VAL A 154 -11.67 0.21 -6.00
CA VAL A 154 -11.21 1.51 -5.48
C VAL A 154 -11.93 2.61 -6.24
N SER A 155 -12.64 3.48 -5.52
CA SER A 155 -13.42 4.57 -6.13
C SER A 155 -12.54 5.58 -6.85
N GLU A 156 -11.39 5.90 -6.27
CA GLU A 156 -10.38 6.79 -6.85
C GLU A 156 -8.99 6.42 -6.32
N VAL A 157 -8.02 6.32 -7.22
CA VAL A 157 -6.62 6.10 -6.86
C VAL A 157 -5.70 6.73 -7.90
N TYR A 158 -4.54 7.22 -7.44
CA TYR A 158 -3.46 7.68 -8.31
C TYR A 158 -2.37 6.62 -8.34
N LEU A 159 -2.05 6.14 -9.53
CA LEU A 159 -0.95 5.20 -9.78
C LEU A 159 -0.03 5.82 -10.83
N GLU A 160 1.23 6.03 -10.46
CA GLU A 160 2.23 6.68 -11.34
C GLU A 160 1.71 8.00 -11.94
N GLU A 161 1.14 8.85 -11.10
CA GLU A 161 0.55 10.15 -11.44
C GLU A 161 -0.74 10.07 -12.29
N LEU A 162 -1.19 8.89 -12.70
CA LEU A 162 -2.45 8.70 -13.40
C LEU A 162 -3.60 8.50 -12.39
N ARG A 163 -4.67 9.24 -12.59
CA ARG A 163 -5.90 9.10 -11.80
C ARG A 163 -6.78 8.02 -12.41
N TYR A 164 -7.11 7.02 -11.63
CA TYR A 164 -8.09 5.99 -11.96
C TYR A 164 -9.37 6.19 -11.18
N GLU A 165 -10.51 6.09 -11.85
CA GLU A 165 -11.83 6.19 -11.25
C GLU A 165 -12.55 4.84 -11.34
N ASN A 166 -13.14 4.39 -10.23
CA ASN A 166 -13.80 3.09 -10.11
C ASN A 166 -12.92 1.94 -10.62
N LEU A 167 -11.66 1.95 -10.23
CA LEU A 167 -10.73 0.88 -10.57
C LEU A 167 -11.18 -0.42 -9.90
N GLU A 168 -11.38 -1.45 -10.70
CA GLU A 168 -11.72 -2.79 -10.26
C GLU A 168 -10.64 -3.75 -10.73
N ILE A 169 -10.06 -4.50 -9.82
CA ILE A 169 -8.95 -5.42 -10.09
C ILE A 169 -9.38 -6.81 -9.64
N HIS A 170 -9.29 -7.78 -10.54
CA HIS A 170 -9.62 -9.17 -10.29
C HIS A 170 -8.37 -9.98 -9.99
N PHE A 171 -8.43 -10.76 -8.92
CA PHE A 171 -7.33 -11.61 -8.46
C PHE A 171 -7.70 -13.08 -8.50
N GLN A 172 -6.78 -13.90 -8.97
CA GLN A 172 -6.81 -15.35 -8.87
C GLN A 172 -5.45 -15.86 -8.37
N ASP A 173 -5.42 -16.53 -7.24
CA ASP A 173 -4.18 -16.98 -6.59
C ASP A 173 -3.12 -15.88 -6.46
N GLY A 174 -3.56 -14.67 -6.09
CA GLY A 174 -2.73 -13.49 -5.89
C GLY A 174 -2.22 -12.83 -7.17
N MET A 175 -2.58 -13.35 -8.34
CA MET A 175 -2.25 -12.75 -9.63
C MET A 175 -3.41 -11.91 -10.15
N VAL A 176 -3.11 -10.75 -10.70
CA VAL A 176 -4.10 -9.94 -11.42
C VAL A 176 -4.46 -10.67 -12.72
N THR A 177 -5.74 -10.96 -12.90
CA THR A 177 -6.25 -11.64 -14.09
C THR A 177 -7.01 -10.71 -15.01
N ASP A 178 -7.55 -9.63 -14.48
CA ASP A 178 -8.31 -8.63 -15.21
C ASP A 178 -8.38 -7.32 -14.41
N TYR A 179 -8.61 -6.21 -15.09
CA TYR A 179 -8.93 -4.94 -14.44
C TYR A 179 -9.78 -4.05 -15.35
N THR A 180 -10.59 -3.18 -14.74
CA THR A 180 -11.39 -2.18 -15.43
C THR A 180 -11.37 -0.87 -14.66
N CYS A 181 -11.63 0.24 -15.35
CA CYS A 181 -11.87 1.53 -14.73
C CYS A 181 -12.87 2.35 -15.55
N SER A 182 -13.42 3.43 -14.99
CA SER A 182 -14.46 4.20 -15.66
C SER A 182 -13.95 5.37 -16.51
N ASN A 183 -12.70 5.75 -16.36
CA ASN A 183 -12.14 6.96 -16.99
C ASN A 183 -11.03 6.70 -18.03
N PHE A 184 -10.67 5.44 -18.26
CA PHE A 184 -9.84 5.03 -19.37
C PHE A 184 -10.62 4.02 -20.21
N GLU A 185 -10.65 4.22 -21.53
CA GLU A 185 -11.13 3.20 -22.45
C GLU A 185 -10.01 2.16 -22.64
N ASP A 186 -10.39 0.90 -22.79
CA ASP A 186 -9.45 -0.15 -23.22
C ASP A 186 -8.92 0.25 -24.61
N GLU A 187 -7.77 0.87 -24.63
CA GLU A 187 -7.02 1.01 -25.86
C GLU A 187 -6.09 -0.19 -25.98
N GLU A 188 -6.34 -0.98 -26.99
CA GLU A 188 -5.50 -2.08 -27.49
C GLU A 188 -4.00 -1.73 -27.58
#